data_ae4cebc8e2ed0bfdf31e003c1b9c847a
#
_entry.id   ae4cebc8e2ed0bfdf31e003c1b9c847a
#
_cell.length_a   1.000
_cell.length_b   1.000
_cell.length_c   1.000
_cell.angle_alpha   90.00
_cell.angle_beta   90.00
_cell.angle_gamma   90.00
#
_symmetry.space_group_name_H-M   'P 1'
#
loop_
_entity.id
_entity.type
_entity.pdbx_description
1 polymer ?
#
loop_
_entity_poly.entity_id
_entity_poly.type
_entity_poly.pdbx_seq_one_letter_code
_entity_poly.pdbx_strand_id
1 'polypeptide(L)'
;MNDEPQSARDYDDRTSAAVKSVLVEIGQTLGSFRGKFAVIGGAVPWLLLEDSEMRHVGTLDIDLSLDAQALAAGEEYVALVDALHEQGYAPRDTLKYFQMVRTVQPKDDGPPIDVIVEFLRPYDAVLEKNRPPLTTEFATQRASGAELAIHFHELVAIEGDMPKGGTNKVMIAVASIPALLAMKGFALDGRYKQKDAYDVYYSIRNYPGGIDALADDCRPLLDHQSGKDGFSHVVAKFDDPDGYGPTCVRNFVEGSDILDGRTPDEWQQDAFGQVDAWARAMGLR
;
A
#
# COMPACT_ATOMS: atom_id res chain seq x y z
N MET A 1 -4.93 20.83 8.41
CA MET A 1 -4.75 19.41 8.73
C MET A 1 -5.70 18.70 7.79
N ASN A 2 -5.20 17.96 6.81
CA ASN A 2 -6.09 17.02 6.14
C ASN A 2 -6.38 15.94 7.18
N ASP A 3 -7.63 15.81 7.59
CA ASP A 3 -8.04 14.73 8.46
C ASP A 3 -7.74 13.41 7.73
N GLU A 4 -7.17 12.46 8.43
CA GLU A 4 -6.88 11.13 7.87
C GLU A 4 -8.20 10.47 7.46
N PRO A 5 -8.30 9.89 6.24
CA PRO A 5 -9.52 9.24 5.77
C PRO A 5 -10.00 8.17 6.75
N GLN A 6 -11.27 8.22 7.12
CA GLN A 6 -11.86 7.33 8.12
C GLN A 6 -12.85 6.32 7.52
N SER A 7 -13.40 6.61 6.34
CA SER A 7 -14.41 5.80 5.69
C SER A 7 -14.20 5.68 4.19
N ALA A 8 -14.90 4.74 3.56
CA ALA A 8 -14.86 4.56 2.11
C ALA A 8 -15.37 5.78 1.32
N ARG A 9 -16.16 6.65 1.94
CA ARG A 9 -16.66 7.91 1.32
C ARG A 9 -15.56 8.95 1.08
N ASP A 10 -14.43 8.82 1.79
CA ASP A 10 -13.31 9.76 1.68
C ASP A 10 -12.45 9.48 0.44
N TYR A 11 -12.76 8.41 -0.31
CA TYR A 11 -12.06 7.98 -1.51
C TYR A 11 -12.89 8.31 -2.75
N ASP A 12 -12.28 8.94 -3.73
CA ASP A 12 -12.93 9.35 -4.97
C ASP A 12 -12.11 8.99 -6.21
N ASP A 13 -12.80 8.88 -7.35
CA ASP A 13 -12.19 8.52 -8.63
C ASP A 13 -11.19 9.55 -9.13
N ARG A 14 -11.39 10.82 -8.79
CA ARG A 14 -10.55 11.92 -9.23
C ARG A 14 -9.19 11.85 -8.56
N THR A 15 -9.17 11.62 -7.26
CA THR A 15 -7.92 11.42 -6.49
C THR A 15 -7.23 10.12 -6.91
N SER A 16 -7.98 9.03 -7.10
CA SER A 16 -7.43 7.76 -7.61
C SER A 16 -6.79 7.92 -8.99
N ALA A 17 -7.37 8.70 -9.90
CA ALA A 17 -6.77 9.00 -11.19
C ALA A 17 -5.48 9.82 -11.06
N ALA A 18 -5.40 10.76 -10.13
CA ALA A 18 -4.18 11.51 -9.85
C ALA A 18 -3.08 10.59 -9.28
N VAL A 19 -3.43 9.68 -8.36
CA VAL A 19 -2.51 8.66 -7.83
C VAL A 19 -1.98 7.77 -8.96
N LYS A 20 -2.86 7.29 -9.86
CA LYS A 20 -2.44 6.47 -11.02
C LYS A 20 -1.45 7.24 -11.91
N SER A 21 -1.71 8.52 -12.16
CA SER A 21 -0.83 9.39 -12.94
C SER A 21 0.56 9.51 -12.31
N VAL A 22 0.63 9.68 -10.98
CA VAL A 22 1.89 9.75 -10.24
C VAL A 22 2.61 8.39 -10.24
N LEU A 23 1.90 7.27 -10.13
CA LEU A 23 2.50 5.92 -10.23
C LEU A 23 3.15 5.69 -11.60
N VAL A 24 2.51 6.14 -12.69
CA VAL A 24 3.10 6.07 -14.04
C VAL A 24 4.38 6.92 -14.13
N GLU A 25 4.36 8.15 -13.57
CA GLU A 25 5.54 9.02 -13.52
C GLU A 25 6.67 8.40 -12.68
N ILE A 26 6.36 7.81 -11.52
CA ILE A 26 7.32 7.08 -10.66
C ILE A 26 7.93 5.91 -11.43
N GLY A 27 7.12 5.08 -12.09
CA GLY A 27 7.60 3.95 -12.86
C GLY A 27 8.54 4.36 -14.00
N GLN A 28 8.30 5.51 -14.64
CA GLN A 28 9.19 6.07 -15.63
C GLN A 28 10.47 6.62 -15.00
N THR A 29 10.35 7.47 -13.99
CA THR A 29 11.47 8.20 -13.35
C THR A 29 12.41 7.24 -12.64
N LEU A 30 11.87 6.28 -11.92
CA LEU A 30 12.64 5.29 -11.16
C LEU A 30 12.92 4.01 -11.94
N GLY A 31 12.68 3.96 -13.23
CA GLY A 31 12.93 2.79 -14.07
C GLY A 31 14.38 2.28 -14.04
N SER A 32 15.36 3.15 -13.84
CA SER A 32 16.78 2.80 -13.65
C SER A 32 17.09 2.18 -12.28
N PHE A 33 16.18 2.33 -11.30
CA PHE A 33 16.29 1.77 -9.94
C PHE A 33 15.48 0.49 -9.76
N ARG A 34 15.20 -0.25 -10.84
CA ARG A 34 14.46 -1.51 -10.78
C ARG A 34 15.07 -2.48 -9.77
N GLY A 35 14.20 -3.15 -8.99
CA GLY A 35 14.61 -4.07 -7.94
C GLY A 35 15.07 -3.40 -6.66
N LYS A 36 15.09 -2.06 -6.59
CA LYS A 36 15.48 -1.30 -5.40
C LYS A 36 14.31 -0.65 -4.69
N PHE A 37 13.12 -0.76 -5.24
CA PHE A 37 11.89 -0.31 -4.61
C PHE A 37 10.70 -1.17 -5.06
N ALA A 38 9.65 -1.17 -4.25
CA ALA A 38 8.35 -1.75 -4.59
C ALA A 38 7.22 -0.87 -4.03
N VAL A 39 6.13 -0.77 -4.77
CA VAL A 39 4.88 -0.14 -4.28
C VAL A 39 4.29 -1.04 -3.21
N ILE A 40 3.90 -0.46 -2.08
CA ILE A 40 3.26 -1.13 -0.96
C ILE A 40 1.96 -0.41 -0.55
N GLY A 41 1.37 -0.78 0.56
CA GLY A 41 0.23 -0.06 1.12
C GLY A 41 -1.08 -0.24 0.36
N GLY A 42 -1.96 0.76 0.43
CA GLY A 42 -3.31 0.70 -0.14
C GLY A 42 -3.38 0.64 -1.66
N ALA A 43 -2.29 0.96 -2.36
CA ALA A 43 -2.22 0.84 -3.82
C ALA A 43 -2.16 -0.63 -4.28
N VAL A 44 -1.63 -1.55 -3.48
CA VAL A 44 -1.41 -2.94 -3.85
C VAL A 44 -2.70 -3.67 -4.25
N PRO A 45 -3.74 -3.76 -3.40
CA PRO A 45 -4.98 -4.45 -3.77
C PRO A 45 -5.70 -3.76 -4.93
N TRP A 46 -5.61 -2.44 -5.01
CA TRP A 46 -6.19 -1.67 -6.11
C TRP A 46 -5.54 -1.98 -7.45
N LEU A 47 -4.20 -2.20 -7.49
CA LEU A 47 -3.46 -2.49 -8.72
C LEU A 47 -3.52 -3.98 -9.12
N LEU A 48 -3.44 -4.90 -8.13
CA LEU A 48 -3.35 -6.34 -8.42
C LEU A 48 -4.70 -7.02 -8.58
N LEU A 49 -5.78 -6.43 -8.04
CA LEU A 49 -7.12 -7.02 -8.03
C LEU A 49 -8.13 -6.14 -8.79
N GLU A 50 -7.66 -5.39 -9.81
CA GLU A 50 -8.49 -4.45 -10.61
C GLU A 50 -9.67 -5.18 -11.31
N ASP A 51 -9.45 -6.42 -11.74
CA ASP A 51 -10.46 -7.24 -12.44
C ASP A 51 -11.42 -8.00 -11.51
N SER A 52 -11.37 -7.76 -10.20
CA SER A 52 -12.26 -8.42 -9.25
C SER A 52 -13.71 -7.94 -9.38
N GLU A 53 -14.67 -8.82 -9.01
CA GLU A 53 -16.11 -8.46 -9.03
C GLU A 53 -16.41 -7.27 -8.11
N MET A 54 -15.71 -7.17 -7.00
CA MET A 54 -15.85 -6.08 -6.03
C MET A 54 -14.77 -5.02 -6.29
N ARG A 55 -15.19 -3.80 -6.61
CA ARG A 55 -14.26 -2.70 -6.85
C ARG A 55 -13.58 -2.25 -5.56
N HIS A 56 -12.25 -2.10 -5.58
CA HIS A 56 -11.50 -1.48 -4.48
C HIS A 56 -11.72 0.03 -4.44
N VAL A 57 -11.75 0.61 -3.24
CA VAL A 57 -11.93 2.08 -3.07
C VAL A 57 -10.77 2.93 -3.59
N GLY A 58 -9.64 2.32 -3.93
CA GLY A 58 -8.44 3.04 -4.33
C GLY A 58 -7.56 3.44 -3.15
N THR A 59 -6.67 4.40 -3.40
CA THR A 59 -5.78 4.98 -2.39
C THR A 59 -5.61 6.47 -2.64
N LEU A 60 -5.22 7.23 -1.61
CA LEU A 60 -4.98 8.68 -1.66
C LEU A 60 -3.49 9.04 -1.62
N ASP A 61 -2.65 8.07 -1.31
CA ASP A 61 -1.21 8.17 -1.14
C ASP A 61 -0.51 7.02 -1.87
N ILE A 62 0.79 7.13 -2.02
CA ILE A 62 1.66 6.10 -2.59
C ILE A 62 2.74 5.79 -1.58
N ASP A 63 2.78 4.54 -1.14
CA ASP A 63 3.83 4.04 -0.27
C ASP A 63 4.87 3.26 -1.09
N LEU A 64 6.14 3.61 -0.95
CA LEU A 64 7.26 2.92 -1.60
C LEU A 64 8.17 2.29 -0.54
N SER A 65 8.32 0.97 -0.57
CA SER A 65 9.38 0.29 0.16
C SER A 65 10.67 0.39 -0.63
N LEU A 66 11.73 0.90 0.00
CA LEU A 66 13.06 1.01 -0.58
C LEU A 66 13.98 -0.10 -0.07
N ASP A 67 14.76 -0.72 -0.96
CA ASP A 67 15.93 -1.50 -0.55
C ASP A 67 17.03 -0.54 -0.09
N ALA A 68 16.96 -0.19 1.19
CA ALA A 68 17.86 0.79 1.76
C ALA A 68 19.31 0.33 1.78
N GLN A 69 19.58 -0.98 1.75
CA GLN A 69 20.96 -1.50 1.70
C GLN A 69 21.54 -1.36 0.30
N ALA A 70 20.76 -1.67 -0.74
CA ALA A 70 21.17 -1.48 -2.12
C ALA A 70 21.38 0.00 -2.45
N LEU A 71 20.56 0.90 -1.87
CA LEU A 71 20.67 2.34 -2.07
C LEU A 71 21.75 3.01 -1.20
N ALA A 72 22.01 2.48 0.01
CA ALA A 72 23.01 3.07 0.92
C ALA A 72 24.47 2.85 0.49
N ALA A 73 24.74 1.89 -0.38
CA ALA A 73 26.07 1.54 -0.84
C ALA A 73 26.69 2.56 -1.81
N GLY A 74 26.00 3.67 -2.15
CA GLY A 74 26.51 4.61 -3.12
C GLY A 74 25.75 5.92 -3.28
N GLU A 75 26.05 6.63 -4.35
CA GLU A 75 25.43 7.88 -4.78
C GLU A 75 23.98 7.67 -5.31
N GLU A 76 23.51 6.41 -5.37
CA GLU A 76 22.24 6.04 -6.00
C GLU A 76 21.03 6.60 -5.28
N TYR A 77 21.11 6.72 -3.96
CA TYR A 77 19.98 7.30 -3.20
C TYR A 77 19.82 8.80 -3.47
N VAL A 78 20.94 9.52 -3.55
CA VAL A 78 20.93 10.94 -3.93
C VAL A 78 20.36 11.09 -5.34
N ALA A 79 20.83 10.26 -6.28
CA ALA A 79 20.34 10.26 -7.66
C ALA A 79 18.83 9.96 -7.75
N LEU A 80 18.30 9.07 -6.90
CA LEU A 80 16.86 8.79 -6.82
C LEU A 80 16.08 10.04 -6.37
N VAL A 81 16.54 10.68 -5.30
CA VAL A 81 15.90 11.90 -4.75
C VAL A 81 15.97 13.04 -5.77
N ASP A 82 17.12 13.24 -6.41
CA ASP A 82 17.31 14.27 -7.43
C ASP A 82 16.39 14.04 -8.63
N ALA A 83 16.26 12.79 -9.10
CA ALA A 83 15.35 12.43 -10.19
C ALA A 83 13.88 12.75 -9.86
N LEU A 84 13.47 12.55 -8.60
CA LEU A 84 12.13 12.91 -8.15
C LEU A 84 11.96 14.45 -8.08
N HIS A 85 12.94 15.17 -7.54
CA HIS A 85 12.90 16.63 -7.50
C HIS A 85 12.79 17.26 -8.91
N GLU A 86 13.50 16.71 -9.90
CA GLU A 86 13.41 17.16 -11.31
C GLU A 86 12.01 16.97 -11.89
N GLN A 87 11.25 15.98 -11.42
CA GLN A 87 9.85 15.79 -11.80
C GLN A 87 8.90 16.70 -11.02
N GLY A 88 9.35 17.38 -9.97
CA GLY A 88 8.56 18.32 -9.18
C GLY A 88 7.97 17.69 -7.90
N TYR A 89 8.55 16.58 -7.45
CA TYR A 89 8.29 16.10 -6.09
C TYR A 89 9.03 16.99 -5.11
N ALA A 90 8.36 17.44 -4.08
CA ALA A 90 8.95 18.36 -3.11
C ALA A 90 8.51 18.03 -1.68
N PRO A 91 9.40 18.20 -0.68
CA PRO A 91 8.98 18.21 0.71
C PRO A 91 8.12 19.46 0.97
N ARG A 92 7.30 19.42 2.01
CA ARG A 92 6.55 20.58 2.53
C ARG A 92 6.67 20.62 4.04
N ASP A 93 6.65 21.81 4.63
CA ASP A 93 6.77 22.02 6.09
C ASP A 93 5.67 21.31 6.90
N THR A 94 4.52 21.03 6.26
CA THR A 94 3.39 20.31 6.87
C THR A 94 3.54 18.79 6.83
N LEU A 95 4.54 18.28 6.10
CA LEU A 95 4.78 16.85 5.91
C LEU A 95 5.92 16.33 6.78
N LYS A 96 5.97 15.02 6.93
CA LYS A 96 7.08 14.33 7.60
C LYS A 96 8.27 14.21 6.63
N TYR A 97 9.48 14.12 7.16
CA TYR A 97 10.72 14.05 6.38
C TYR A 97 10.83 12.87 5.40
N PHE A 98 9.96 11.88 5.51
CA PHE A 98 9.88 10.73 4.61
C PHE A 98 8.77 10.86 3.56
N GLN A 99 8.16 12.03 3.46
CA GLN A 99 7.05 12.31 2.56
C GLN A 99 7.45 13.39 1.56
N MET A 100 7.06 13.19 0.31
CA MET A 100 7.08 14.20 -0.74
C MET A 100 5.69 14.39 -1.31
N VAL A 101 5.41 15.56 -1.83
CA VAL A 101 4.18 15.84 -2.57
C VAL A 101 4.48 15.95 -4.05
N ARG A 102 3.59 15.36 -4.84
CA ARG A 102 3.47 15.62 -6.26
C ARG A 102 2.10 16.24 -6.56
N THR A 103 2.07 17.49 -6.96
CA THR A 103 0.82 18.16 -7.37
C THR A 103 0.47 17.78 -8.80
N VAL A 104 -0.74 17.29 -9.02
CA VAL A 104 -1.29 16.92 -10.33
C VAL A 104 -2.41 17.88 -10.69
N GLN A 105 -2.39 18.42 -11.92
CA GLN A 105 -3.51 19.17 -12.45
C GLN A 105 -4.46 18.20 -13.17
N PRO A 106 -5.69 18.00 -12.68
CA PRO A 106 -6.65 17.13 -13.32
C PRO A 106 -7.13 17.68 -14.68
N LYS A 107 -7.60 16.78 -15.55
CA LYS A 107 -8.12 17.14 -16.89
C LYS A 107 -9.51 17.81 -16.88
N ASP A 108 -10.19 17.72 -15.75
CA ASP A 108 -11.54 18.30 -15.55
C ASP A 108 -11.53 19.79 -15.17
N ASP A 109 -10.38 20.46 -15.28
CA ASP A 109 -10.16 21.85 -14.87
C ASP A 109 -10.46 22.12 -13.39
N GLY A 110 -10.63 21.08 -12.59
CA GLY A 110 -10.83 21.18 -11.15
C GLY A 110 -9.57 21.61 -10.39
N PRO A 111 -9.64 21.83 -9.08
CA PRO A 111 -8.49 22.22 -8.29
C PRO A 111 -7.38 21.16 -8.36
N PRO A 112 -6.11 21.59 -8.26
CA PRO A 112 -4.97 20.68 -8.22
C PRO A 112 -5.11 19.65 -7.10
N ILE A 113 -4.60 18.44 -7.33
CA ILE A 113 -4.58 17.35 -6.35
C ILE A 113 -3.15 17.12 -5.92
N ASP A 114 -2.93 17.15 -4.62
CA ASP A 114 -1.66 16.79 -4.01
C ASP A 114 -1.64 15.30 -3.70
N VAL A 115 -0.77 14.55 -4.36
CA VAL A 115 -0.52 13.15 -4.08
C VAL A 115 0.72 13.06 -3.18
N ILE A 116 0.54 12.47 -2.01
CA ILE A 116 1.63 12.20 -1.07
C ILE A 116 2.33 10.92 -1.47
N VAL A 117 3.65 10.94 -1.54
CA VAL A 117 4.50 9.76 -1.74
C VAL A 117 5.34 9.56 -0.49
N GLU A 118 5.18 8.41 0.15
CA GLU A 118 5.90 8.02 1.36
C GLU A 118 7.02 7.04 1.02
N PHE A 119 8.17 7.23 1.65
CA PHE A 119 9.33 6.38 1.44
C PHE A 119 9.65 5.61 2.71
N LEU A 120 9.49 4.28 2.62
CA LEU A 120 9.65 3.38 3.74
C LEU A 120 10.86 2.46 3.50
N ARG A 121 11.37 1.88 4.56
CA ARG A 121 12.44 0.91 4.53
C ARG A 121 12.23 -0.18 5.57
N PRO A 122 12.87 -1.36 5.41
CA PRO A 122 12.83 -2.41 6.41
C PRO A 122 13.23 -1.89 7.81
N TYR A 123 12.53 -2.36 8.84
CA TYR A 123 12.75 -1.93 10.22
C TYR A 123 14.19 -2.18 10.67
N ASP A 124 14.75 -3.34 10.30
CA ASP A 124 16.09 -3.80 10.68
C ASP A 124 17.22 -3.26 9.81
N ALA A 125 16.88 -2.55 8.71
CA ALA A 125 17.89 -1.93 7.87
C ALA A 125 18.64 -0.85 8.64
N VAL A 126 19.92 -1.10 8.93
CA VAL A 126 20.81 -0.16 9.59
C VAL A 126 21.43 0.74 8.53
N LEU A 127 21.04 2.02 8.53
CA LEU A 127 21.71 3.06 7.75
C LEU A 127 22.65 3.82 8.68
N GLU A 128 23.95 3.89 8.36
CA GLU A 128 24.94 4.61 9.16
C GLU A 128 24.59 6.10 9.37
N LYS A 129 23.83 6.67 8.44
CA LYS A 129 23.39 8.06 8.46
C LYS A 129 21.90 8.17 8.11
N ASN A 130 21.03 7.72 9.01
CA ASN A 130 19.60 8.01 8.86
C ASN A 130 19.20 9.23 9.69
N ARG A 131 20.11 10.17 9.88
CA ARG A 131 19.80 11.43 10.55
C ARG A 131 20.33 12.59 9.78
N PRO A 132 19.44 13.48 9.92
CA PRO A 132 18.41 13.79 8.98
C PRO A 132 19.16 13.97 7.78
N PRO A 133 18.75 13.67 6.96
CA PRO A 133 18.32 12.83 5.98
C PRO A 133 19.50 12.29 5.26
N LEU A 134 19.36 11.24 4.59
CA LEU A 134 20.33 10.80 3.59
C LEU A 134 20.76 12.00 2.69
N THR A 135 19.90 12.99 2.57
CA THR A 135 20.17 14.37 2.12
C THR A 135 19.68 15.34 3.20
N THR A 136 19.97 16.63 3.16
CA THR A 136 19.54 17.62 4.17
C THR A 136 18.03 17.75 4.32
N GLU A 137 17.21 17.15 3.47
CA GLU A 137 15.77 17.40 3.38
C GLU A 137 14.89 16.15 3.33
N PHE A 138 15.47 14.93 3.30
CA PHE A 138 14.72 13.71 3.09
C PHE A 138 15.22 12.52 3.93
N ALA A 139 14.31 11.75 4.50
CA ALA A 139 14.56 10.54 5.26
C ALA A 139 13.64 9.41 4.80
N THR A 140 13.82 8.22 5.34
CA THR A 140 12.90 7.09 5.18
C THR A 140 12.34 6.68 6.52
N GLN A 141 11.07 6.28 6.55
CA GLN A 141 10.45 5.71 7.74
C GLN A 141 10.73 4.21 7.83
N ARG A 142 10.95 3.70 9.05
CA ARG A 142 11.02 2.27 9.31
C ARG A 142 9.62 1.66 9.23
N ALA A 143 9.50 0.53 8.53
CA ALA A 143 8.26 -0.24 8.45
C ALA A 143 8.56 -1.72 8.64
N SER A 144 7.86 -2.36 9.58
CA SER A 144 7.97 -3.80 9.82
C SER A 144 7.41 -4.57 8.62
N GLY A 145 8.14 -5.58 8.16
CA GLY A 145 7.76 -6.39 7.01
C GLY A 145 8.03 -5.74 5.64
N ALA A 146 8.58 -4.52 5.58
CA ALA A 146 8.85 -3.84 4.31
C ALA A 146 9.87 -4.59 3.43
N GLU A 147 10.76 -5.40 4.01
CA GLU A 147 11.66 -6.30 3.28
C GLU A 147 10.90 -7.36 2.48
N LEU A 148 9.73 -7.80 2.95
CA LEU A 148 8.91 -8.77 2.24
C LEU A 148 8.47 -8.24 0.87
N ALA A 149 8.19 -6.94 0.76
CA ALA A 149 7.82 -6.32 -0.51
C ALA A 149 8.95 -6.34 -1.54
N ILE A 150 10.20 -6.27 -1.10
CA ILE A 150 11.37 -6.37 -2.00
C ILE A 150 11.59 -7.81 -2.48
N HIS A 151 11.33 -8.79 -1.62
CA HIS A 151 11.50 -10.21 -1.95
C HIS A 151 10.30 -10.83 -2.66
N PHE A 152 9.09 -10.39 -2.32
CA PHE A 152 7.82 -10.93 -2.80
C PHE A 152 7.01 -9.83 -3.49
N HIS A 153 7.35 -9.53 -4.73
CA HIS A 153 6.66 -8.54 -5.57
C HIS A 153 6.34 -9.09 -6.96
N GLU A 154 5.44 -8.43 -7.62
CA GLU A 154 5.07 -8.66 -9.01
C GLU A 154 5.45 -7.44 -9.85
N LEU A 155 5.82 -7.68 -11.11
CA LEU A 155 6.01 -6.60 -12.09
C LEU A 155 4.68 -6.34 -12.79
N VAL A 156 4.09 -5.19 -12.53
CA VAL A 156 2.78 -4.79 -13.04
C VAL A 156 2.95 -3.74 -14.13
N ALA A 157 2.24 -3.94 -15.26
CA ALA A 157 2.15 -2.94 -16.31
C ALA A 157 1.06 -1.92 -15.94
N ILE A 158 1.45 -0.67 -15.73
CA ILE A 158 0.53 0.43 -15.48
C ILE A 158 0.54 1.36 -16.68
N GLU A 159 -0.63 1.64 -17.23
CA GLU A 159 -0.81 2.59 -18.32
C GLU A 159 -1.74 3.72 -17.85
N GLY A 160 -1.36 4.95 -18.15
CA GLY A 160 -2.13 6.11 -17.75
C GLY A 160 -1.53 7.43 -18.19
N ASP A 161 -2.22 8.49 -17.81
CA ASP A 161 -1.79 9.86 -18.09
C ASP A 161 -0.61 10.24 -17.19
N MET A 162 0.26 11.08 -17.72
CA MET A 162 1.39 11.66 -16.99
C MET A 162 1.00 13.01 -16.36
N PRO A 163 1.49 13.36 -15.17
CA PRO A 163 1.19 14.66 -14.54
C PRO A 163 1.57 15.89 -15.38
N LYS A 164 2.58 15.76 -16.24
CA LYS A 164 3.04 16.82 -17.17
C LYS A 164 2.39 16.72 -18.55
N GLY A 165 1.41 15.83 -18.73
CA GLY A 165 0.70 15.56 -19.98
C GLY A 165 1.28 14.40 -20.79
N GLY A 166 0.48 13.90 -21.72
CA GLY A 166 0.74 12.67 -22.46
C GLY A 166 0.36 11.41 -21.69
N THR A 167 0.47 10.26 -22.34
CA THR A 167 0.23 8.95 -21.76
C THR A 167 1.49 8.11 -21.79
N ASN A 168 1.68 7.23 -20.84
CA ASN A 168 2.79 6.29 -20.83
C ASN A 168 2.34 4.93 -20.29
N LYS A 169 3.15 3.90 -20.60
CA LYS A 169 3.02 2.55 -20.05
C LYS A 169 4.34 2.15 -19.43
N VAL A 170 4.30 1.80 -18.17
CA VAL A 170 5.49 1.48 -17.38
C VAL A 170 5.33 0.13 -16.69
N MET A 171 6.45 -0.52 -16.40
CA MET A 171 6.49 -1.70 -15.52
C MET A 171 6.99 -1.25 -14.15
N ILE A 172 6.22 -1.50 -13.11
CA ILE A 172 6.57 -1.15 -11.73
C ILE A 172 6.47 -2.38 -10.82
N ALA A 173 7.38 -2.50 -9.85
CA ALA A 173 7.30 -3.53 -8.84
C ALA A 173 6.23 -3.17 -7.81
N VAL A 174 5.31 -4.08 -7.57
CA VAL A 174 4.22 -3.97 -6.59
C VAL A 174 4.32 -5.16 -5.65
N ALA A 175 4.27 -4.94 -4.34
CA ALA A 175 4.28 -6.03 -3.37
C ALA A 175 3.18 -7.04 -3.69
N SER A 176 3.47 -8.32 -3.54
CA SER A 176 2.44 -9.36 -3.70
C SER A 176 1.35 -9.25 -2.62
N ILE A 177 0.17 -9.80 -2.88
CA ILE A 177 -0.90 -9.83 -1.87
C ILE A 177 -0.45 -10.53 -0.57
N PRO A 178 0.27 -11.68 -0.60
CA PRO A 178 0.85 -12.26 0.62
C PRO A 178 1.74 -11.29 1.41
N ALA A 179 2.63 -10.55 0.74
CA ALA A 179 3.49 -9.56 1.40
C ALA A 179 2.67 -8.39 1.98
N LEU A 180 1.66 -7.92 1.25
CA LEU A 180 0.72 -6.91 1.76
C LEU A 180 0.02 -7.38 3.03
N LEU A 181 -0.51 -8.61 3.06
CA LEU A 181 -1.22 -9.15 4.24
C LEU A 181 -0.31 -9.16 5.47
N ALA A 182 0.95 -9.59 5.33
CA ALA A 182 1.91 -9.57 6.43
C ALA A 182 2.17 -8.13 6.92
N MET A 183 2.43 -7.18 6.01
CA MET A 183 2.64 -5.77 6.37
C MET A 183 1.40 -5.13 7.00
N LYS A 184 0.20 -5.45 6.51
CA LYS A 184 -1.08 -4.98 7.10
C LYS A 184 -1.31 -5.55 8.49
N GLY A 185 -0.82 -6.75 8.78
CA GLY A 185 -0.83 -7.31 10.13
C GLY A 185 -0.11 -6.39 11.13
N PHE A 186 1.10 -5.92 10.82
CA PHE A 186 1.80 -4.94 11.66
C PHE A 186 1.07 -3.60 11.74
N ALA A 187 0.46 -3.15 10.65
CA ALA A 187 -0.33 -1.92 10.66
C ALA A 187 -1.55 -2.03 11.59
N LEU A 188 -2.29 -3.14 11.53
CA LEU A 188 -3.43 -3.44 12.39
C LEU A 188 -3.05 -3.53 13.88
N ASP A 189 -1.85 -4.00 14.19
CA ASP A 189 -1.36 -4.08 15.57
C ASP A 189 -0.84 -2.73 16.08
N GLY A 190 -0.20 -1.95 15.22
CA GLY A 190 0.49 -0.70 15.60
C GLY A 190 -0.35 0.57 15.54
N ARG A 191 -1.48 0.59 14.82
CA ARG A 191 -2.32 1.78 14.63
C ARG A 191 -3.80 1.44 14.45
N TYR A 192 -4.66 2.48 14.59
CA TYR A 192 -6.12 2.36 14.47
C TYR A 192 -6.59 3.02 13.16
N LYS A 193 -6.42 2.33 12.01
CA LYS A 193 -6.91 2.78 10.70
C LYS A 193 -7.85 1.72 10.11
N GLN A 194 -9.14 2.07 10.00
CA GLN A 194 -10.18 1.13 9.54
C GLN A 194 -9.87 0.54 8.16
N LYS A 195 -9.28 1.34 7.28
CA LYS A 195 -8.89 0.89 5.94
C LYS A 195 -7.89 -0.27 5.95
N ASP A 196 -7.03 -0.39 6.96
CA ASP A 196 -6.08 -1.50 7.01
C ASP A 196 -6.81 -2.85 7.15
N ALA A 197 -7.89 -2.91 7.92
CA ALA A 197 -8.75 -4.09 8.03
C ALA A 197 -9.55 -4.33 6.74
N TYR A 198 -10.05 -3.26 6.10
CA TYR A 198 -10.71 -3.37 4.81
C TYR A 198 -9.78 -3.91 3.72
N ASP A 199 -8.55 -3.42 3.61
CA ASP A 199 -7.57 -3.88 2.62
C ASP A 199 -7.23 -5.38 2.84
N VAL A 200 -7.12 -5.84 4.09
CA VAL A 200 -6.93 -7.26 4.43
C VAL A 200 -8.10 -8.09 3.94
N TYR A 201 -9.32 -7.74 4.37
CA TYR A 201 -10.53 -8.44 3.96
C TYR A 201 -10.70 -8.46 2.44
N TYR A 202 -10.57 -7.29 1.79
CA TYR A 202 -10.70 -7.15 0.35
C TYR A 202 -9.74 -8.08 -0.39
N SER A 203 -8.47 -8.08 0.03
CA SER A 203 -7.42 -8.88 -0.59
C SER A 203 -7.67 -10.38 -0.48
N ILE A 204 -8.11 -10.86 0.69
CA ILE A 204 -8.42 -12.28 0.90
C ILE A 204 -9.65 -12.70 0.09
N ARG A 205 -10.72 -11.90 0.12
CA ARG A 205 -11.97 -12.20 -0.56
C ARG A 205 -11.82 -12.26 -2.09
N ASN A 206 -11.02 -11.37 -2.66
CA ASN A 206 -10.93 -11.19 -4.10
C ASN A 206 -9.67 -11.82 -4.70
N TYR A 207 -8.93 -12.64 -3.94
CA TYR A 207 -7.71 -13.26 -4.45
C TYR A 207 -8.01 -14.23 -5.60
N PRO A 208 -7.29 -14.13 -6.74
CA PRO A 208 -7.47 -15.05 -7.86
C PRO A 208 -7.22 -16.50 -7.45
N GLY A 209 -8.17 -17.39 -7.75
CA GLY A 209 -8.11 -18.80 -7.32
C GLY A 209 -8.63 -19.07 -5.91
N GLY A 210 -9.01 -18.02 -5.16
CA GLY A 210 -9.66 -18.14 -3.86
C GLY A 210 -8.71 -18.39 -2.69
N ILE A 211 -9.29 -18.75 -1.57
CA ILE A 211 -8.62 -18.87 -0.27
C ILE A 211 -7.47 -19.88 -0.27
N ASP A 212 -7.68 -21.06 -0.90
CA ASP A 212 -6.66 -22.11 -0.90
C ASP A 212 -5.43 -21.68 -1.72
N ALA A 213 -5.63 -21.03 -2.88
CA ALA A 213 -4.55 -20.48 -3.68
C ALA A 213 -3.78 -19.40 -2.92
N LEU A 214 -4.50 -18.48 -2.24
CA LEU A 214 -3.86 -17.47 -1.41
C LEU A 214 -3.06 -18.09 -0.27
N ALA A 215 -3.61 -19.13 0.39
CA ALA A 215 -2.91 -19.81 1.47
C ALA A 215 -1.61 -20.45 0.96
N ASP A 216 -1.63 -21.09 -0.21
CA ASP A 216 -0.43 -21.68 -0.83
C ASP A 216 0.62 -20.61 -1.16
N ASP A 217 0.20 -19.46 -1.70
CA ASP A 217 1.10 -18.35 -2.02
C ASP A 217 1.62 -17.60 -0.79
N CYS A 218 0.91 -17.68 0.35
CA CYS A 218 1.39 -17.16 1.63
C CYS A 218 2.44 -18.04 2.32
N ARG A 219 2.47 -19.37 2.06
CA ARG A 219 3.36 -20.31 2.77
C ARG A 219 4.85 -19.95 2.70
N PRO A 220 5.41 -19.49 1.55
CA PRO A 220 6.83 -19.12 1.49
C PRO A 220 7.19 -17.98 2.47
N LEU A 221 6.24 -17.09 2.78
CA LEU A 221 6.47 -15.99 3.71
C LEU A 221 6.60 -16.48 5.16
N LEU A 222 6.13 -17.69 5.47
CA LEU A 222 6.32 -18.31 6.80
C LEU A 222 7.78 -18.69 7.08
N ASP A 223 8.66 -18.69 6.08
CA ASP A 223 10.10 -18.85 6.30
C ASP A 223 10.75 -17.56 6.83
N HIS A 224 10.04 -16.43 6.75
CA HIS A 224 10.46 -15.13 7.26
C HIS A 224 9.76 -14.81 8.58
N GLN A 225 10.50 -14.27 9.57
CA GLN A 225 9.91 -13.92 10.86
C GLN A 225 8.82 -12.85 10.72
N SER A 226 9.06 -11.83 9.88
CA SER A 226 8.07 -10.79 9.62
C SER A 226 6.79 -11.33 8.96
N GLY A 227 6.90 -12.38 8.13
CA GLY A 227 5.73 -13.06 7.57
C GLY A 227 4.90 -13.74 8.66
N LYS A 228 5.56 -14.51 9.54
CA LYS A 228 4.90 -15.18 10.69
C LYS A 228 4.21 -14.18 11.60
N ASP A 229 4.92 -13.16 12.02
CA ASP A 229 4.42 -12.15 12.96
C ASP A 229 3.26 -11.37 12.33
N GLY A 230 3.42 -10.93 11.08
CA GLY A 230 2.39 -10.19 10.37
C GLY A 230 1.09 -11.00 10.20
N PHE A 231 1.18 -12.25 9.76
CA PHE A 231 0.00 -13.12 9.65
C PHE A 231 -0.64 -13.40 11.01
N SER A 232 0.17 -13.60 12.06
CA SER A 232 -0.34 -13.79 13.42
C SER A 232 -1.12 -12.56 13.91
N HIS A 233 -0.66 -11.35 13.60
CA HIS A 233 -1.39 -10.13 13.91
C HIS A 233 -2.72 -10.03 13.16
N VAL A 234 -2.76 -10.39 11.86
CA VAL A 234 -4.02 -10.45 11.11
C VAL A 234 -5.00 -11.40 11.81
N VAL A 235 -4.56 -12.62 12.11
CA VAL A 235 -5.42 -13.64 12.75
C VAL A 235 -5.94 -13.15 14.10
N ALA A 236 -5.08 -12.52 14.92
CA ALA A 236 -5.46 -12.00 16.23
C ALA A 236 -6.48 -10.86 16.16
N LYS A 237 -6.41 -10.01 15.12
CA LYS A 237 -7.35 -8.89 14.96
C LYS A 237 -8.70 -9.31 14.36
N PHE A 238 -8.79 -10.50 13.80
CA PHE A 238 -10.01 -11.09 13.24
C PHE A 238 -10.42 -12.38 13.98
N ASP A 239 -10.13 -12.50 15.27
CA ASP A 239 -10.38 -13.71 16.05
C ASP A 239 -11.84 -13.89 16.47
N ASP A 240 -12.63 -12.84 16.44
CA ASP A 240 -14.04 -12.80 16.83
C ASP A 240 -14.87 -12.05 15.79
N PRO A 241 -16.12 -12.50 15.44
CA PRO A 241 -16.98 -11.77 14.51
C PRO A 241 -17.27 -10.33 14.92
N ASP A 242 -17.33 -10.06 16.23
CA ASP A 242 -17.51 -8.70 16.80
C ASP A 242 -16.19 -8.06 17.22
N GLY A 243 -15.06 -8.71 16.87
CA GLY A 243 -13.71 -8.24 17.14
C GLY A 243 -13.31 -7.01 16.35
N TYR A 244 -12.07 -6.57 16.59
CA TYR A 244 -11.54 -5.31 16.03
C TYR A 244 -11.58 -5.29 14.50
N GLY A 245 -11.04 -6.32 13.83
CA GLY A 245 -10.90 -6.34 12.36
C GLY A 245 -12.25 -6.28 11.65
N PRO A 246 -13.20 -7.23 11.92
CA PRO A 246 -14.52 -7.20 11.30
C PRO A 246 -15.30 -5.92 11.59
N THR A 247 -15.23 -5.39 12.82
CA THR A 247 -15.86 -4.12 13.19
C THR A 247 -15.27 -2.94 12.41
N CYS A 248 -13.95 -2.92 12.18
CA CYS A 248 -13.31 -1.89 11.35
C CYS A 248 -13.79 -1.95 9.90
N VAL A 249 -13.95 -3.15 9.32
CA VAL A 249 -14.49 -3.31 7.96
C VAL A 249 -15.91 -2.75 7.89
N ARG A 250 -16.79 -3.14 8.82
CA ARG A 250 -18.15 -2.64 8.93
C ARG A 250 -18.19 -1.11 8.95
N ASN A 251 -17.45 -0.50 9.87
CA ASN A 251 -17.44 0.94 10.07
C ASN A 251 -16.86 1.69 8.85
N PHE A 252 -15.86 1.10 8.18
CA PHE A 252 -15.26 1.70 6.99
C PHE A 252 -16.25 1.80 5.83
N VAL A 253 -17.08 0.76 5.62
CA VAL A 253 -18.03 0.72 4.50
C VAL A 253 -19.36 1.39 4.83
N GLU A 254 -19.64 1.66 6.10
CA GLU A 254 -20.94 2.17 6.53
C GLU A 254 -21.32 3.48 5.82
N GLY A 255 -22.49 3.44 5.19
CA GLY A 255 -23.07 4.58 4.47
C GLY A 255 -22.32 4.96 3.19
N SER A 256 -21.45 4.14 2.65
CA SER A 256 -20.81 4.33 1.34
C SER A 256 -21.51 3.55 0.24
N ASP A 257 -21.23 3.91 -1.01
CA ASP A 257 -21.82 3.26 -2.19
C ASP A 257 -21.24 1.86 -2.45
N ILE A 258 -20.10 1.52 -1.83
CA ILE A 258 -19.47 0.19 -1.98
C ILE A 258 -20.21 -0.92 -1.23
N LEU A 259 -21.25 -0.61 -0.44
CA LEU A 259 -22.10 -1.61 0.21
C LEU A 259 -22.71 -2.62 -0.78
N ASP A 260 -22.98 -2.19 -2.01
CA ASP A 260 -23.48 -3.02 -3.10
C ASP A 260 -24.68 -3.89 -2.67
N GLY A 261 -25.67 -3.25 -2.05
CA GLY A 261 -26.90 -3.87 -1.58
C GLY A 261 -26.76 -4.73 -0.31
N ARG A 262 -25.57 -4.89 0.24
CA ARG A 262 -25.34 -5.58 1.54
C ARG A 262 -25.46 -4.58 2.69
N THR A 263 -25.84 -5.06 3.86
CA THR A 263 -25.79 -4.29 5.09
C THR A 263 -24.37 -4.22 5.65
N PRO A 264 -24.02 -3.22 6.48
CA PRO A 264 -22.74 -3.18 7.17
C PRO A 264 -22.48 -4.44 8.02
N ASP A 265 -23.50 -5.01 8.64
CA ASP A 265 -23.39 -6.24 9.45
C ASP A 265 -23.07 -7.47 8.58
N GLU A 266 -23.59 -7.56 7.37
CA GLU A 266 -23.21 -8.61 6.41
C GLU A 266 -21.75 -8.48 5.97
N TRP A 267 -21.25 -7.25 5.80
CA TRP A 267 -19.83 -7.01 5.55
C TRP A 267 -18.96 -7.45 6.73
N GLN A 268 -19.38 -7.18 7.97
CA GLN A 268 -18.69 -7.60 9.19
C GLN A 268 -18.57 -9.13 9.28
N GLN A 269 -19.70 -9.83 9.08
CA GLN A 269 -19.74 -11.29 9.14
C GLN A 269 -18.92 -11.94 8.02
N ASP A 270 -19.00 -11.41 6.81
CA ASP A 270 -18.19 -11.88 5.68
C ASP A 270 -16.70 -11.64 5.91
N ALA A 271 -16.33 -10.48 6.45
CA ALA A 271 -14.93 -10.17 6.76
C ALA A 271 -14.34 -11.17 7.77
N PHE A 272 -15.08 -11.49 8.83
CA PHE A 272 -14.67 -12.55 9.75
C PHE A 272 -14.54 -13.89 9.05
N GLY A 273 -15.58 -14.30 8.29
CA GLY A 273 -15.62 -15.61 7.63
C GLY A 273 -14.48 -15.82 6.64
N GLN A 274 -14.15 -14.82 5.82
CA GLN A 274 -13.07 -14.88 4.83
C GLN A 274 -11.70 -15.01 5.50
N VAL A 275 -11.43 -14.20 6.53
CA VAL A 275 -10.15 -14.23 7.23
C VAL A 275 -10.02 -15.52 8.07
N ASP A 276 -11.09 -16.00 8.72
CA ASP A 276 -11.07 -17.26 9.45
C ASP A 276 -10.80 -18.45 8.51
N ALA A 277 -11.43 -18.49 7.35
CA ALA A 277 -11.22 -19.54 6.36
C ALA A 277 -9.77 -19.55 5.84
N TRP A 278 -9.21 -18.35 5.54
CA TRP A 278 -7.80 -18.22 5.16
C TRP A 278 -6.86 -18.67 6.29
N ALA A 279 -7.12 -18.26 7.52
CA ALA A 279 -6.29 -18.63 8.68
C ALA A 279 -6.27 -20.15 8.90
N ARG A 280 -7.42 -20.84 8.71
CA ARG A 280 -7.52 -22.31 8.76
C ARG A 280 -6.75 -22.98 7.63
N ALA A 281 -6.88 -22.48 6.39
CA ALA A 281 -6.13 -22.99 5.24
C ALA A 281 -4.60 -22.84 5.41
N MET A 282 -4.18 -21.78 6.11
CA MET A 282 -2.78 -21.54 6.48
C MET A 282 -2.31 -22.42 7.67
N GLY A 283 -3.20 -23.06 8.42
CA GLY A 283 -2.87 -23.77 9.66
C GLY A 283 -2.50 -22.83 10.83
N LEU A 284 -3.01 -21.60 10.81
CA LEU A 284 -2.81 -20.59 11.86
C LEU A 284 -3.96 -20.62 12.91
N ARG A 285 -4.98 -21.45 12.65
CA ARG A 285 -6.13 -21.75 13.54
C ARG A 285 -6.44 -23.23 13.52
#